data_c7eeedb83127432af44b5ac8d413317b
#
_entry.id   c7eeedb83127432af44b5ac8d413317b
#
_cell.length_a   1.000
_cell.length_b   1.000
_cell.length_c   1.000
_cell.angle_alpha   90.00
_cell.angle_beta   90.00
_cell.angle_gamma   90.00
#
_symmetry.space_group_name_H-M   'P 1'
#
loop_
_entity.id
_entity.type
_entity.pdbx_description
1 polymer ?
#
loop_
_entity_poly.entity_id
_entity_poly.type
_entity_poly.pdbx_seq_one_letter_code
_entity_poly.pdbx_strand_id
1 'polypeptide(L)'
;MAVQKESELYLPIKHFFALQGYDIKSEVRHCDLVGTHQSDPEPLIIEIKKTFNLALILQGLERQTLSSNVYVAVERNRAKKGAHNQRWSELIQLCQRLQLGLITVTFYQTKSPLVEVLCTPVRSNAPISSPRKGSKRARLAKELAERSGDYNLGGSTGVPLITAYREKALRVAHALGDQEAISPATLRQSSGVPLAASIMQQNYYGWFERIARGQYRLTASGKQALRDYEHIIQRFGQL
;
A
#
# COMPACT_ATOMS: atom_id res chain seq x y z
N MET A 1 23.40 4.69 -12.18
CA MET A 1 23.13 5.62 -11.07
C MET A 1 22.75 4.77 -9.89
N ALA A 2 23.12 5.11 -8.66
CA ALA A 2 22.70 4.35 -7.48
C ALA A 2 21.49 5.03 -6.85
N VAL A 3 20.51 4.24 -6.42
CA VAL A 3 19.31 4.71 -5.69
C VAL A 3 19.73 5.33 -4.36
N GLN A 4 19.16 6.46 -4.00
CA GLN A 4 19.37 7.06 -2.69
C GLN A 4 18.38 6.56 -1.67
N LYS A 5 17.09 6.43 -2.05
CA LYS A 5 15.99 5.99 -1.19
C LYS A 5 15.29 4.74 -1.74
N GLU A 6 14.78 3.88 -0.87
CA GLU A 6 13.97 2.69 -1.24
C GLU A 6 12.72 3.08 -2.04
N SER A 7 12.14 4.23 -1.73
CA SER A 7 10.96 4.75 -2.43
C SER A 7 11.15 5.00 -3.93
N GLU A 8 12.39 5.12 -4.40
CA GLU A 8 12.67 5.27 -5.84
C GLU A 8 12.41 3.98 -6.63
N LEU A 9 12.48 2.81 -5.96
CA LEU A 9 12.17 1.50 -6.55
C LEU A 9 10.67 1.30 -6.80
N TYR A 10 9.84 2.01 -6.03
CA TYR A 10 8.39 1.83 -6.04
C TYR A 10 7.74 2.06 -7.40
N LEU A 11 7.93 3.25 -7.99
CA LEU A 11 7.27 3.62 -9.25
C LEU A 11 7.62 2.70 -10.42
N PRO A 12 8.90 2.34 -10.66
CA PRO A 12 9.25 1.38 -11.69
C PRO A 12 8.57 0.03 -11.53
N ILE A 13 8.55 -0.51 -10.31
CA ILE A 13 7.93 -1.81 -10.02
C ILE A 13 6.41 -1.73 -10.21
N LYS A 14 5.78 -0.69 -9.69
CA LYS A 14 4.35 -0.46 -9.87
C LYS A 14 3.98 -0.41 -11.35
N HIS A 15 4.70 0.39 -12.13
CA HIS A 15 4.46 0.51 -13.57
C HIS A 15 4.63 -0.82 -14.29
N PHE A 16 5.66 -1.58 -13.96
CA PHE A 16 5.93 -2.89 -14.55
C PHE A 16 4.77 -3.87 -14.37
N PHE A 17 4.20 -3.96 -13.18
CA PHE A 17 3.07 -4.87 -12.91
C PHE A 17 1.73 -4.29 -13.38
N ALA A 18 1.57 -2.96 -13.40
CA ALA A 18 0.38 -2.33 -13.97
C ALA A 18 0.23 -2.65 -15.46
N LEU A 19 1.34 -2.67 -16.21
CA LEU A 19 1.34 -3.10 -17.61
C LEU A 19 0.96 -4.57 -17.80
N GLN A 20 1.04 -5.39 -16.75
CA GLN A 20 0.60 -6.78 -16.74
C GLN A 20 -0.83 -6.94 -16.23
N GLY A 21 -1.57 -5.85 -16.02
CA GLY A 21 -2.98 -5.88 -15.60
C GLY A 21 -3.20 -5.93 -14.09
N TYR A 22 -2.16 -5.72 -13.27
CA TYR A 22 -2.32 -5.63 -11.83
C TYR A 22 -2.77 -4.22 -11.39
N ASP A 23 -3.80 -4.15 -10.53
CA ASP A 23 -4.08 -2.95 -9.73
C ASP A 23 -3.18 -2.95 -8.49
N ILE A 24 -2.18 -2.05 -8.47
CA ILE A 24 -1.15 -1.99 -7.44
C ILE A 24 -1.43 -0.86 -6.46
N LYS A 25 -1.44 -1.21 -5.16
CA LYS A 25 -1.55 -0.26 -4.04
C LYS A 25 -0.37 -0.41 -3.09
N SER A 26 0.12 0.73 -2.60
CA SER A 26 1.25 0.78 -1.67
C SER A 26 0.83 0.78 -0.22
N GLU A 27 1.75 0.36 0.64
CA GLU A 27 1.63 0.43 2.10
C GLU A 27 0.28 -0.13 2.60
N VAL A 28 -0.05 -1.35 2.13
CA VAL A 28 -1.28 -2.02 2.55
C VAL A 28 -0.94 -3.01 3.65
N ARG A 29 -1.38 -2.72 4.88
CA ARG A 29 -1.16 -3.57 6.07
C ARG A 29 0.31 -4.00 6.24
N HIS A 30 1.20 -3.03 6.19
CA HIS A 30 2.66 -3.19 6.31
C HIS A 30 3.34 -3.94 5.16
N CYS A 31 2.65 -4.18 4.06
CA CYS A 31 3.28 -4.62 2.82
C CYS A 31 3.64 -3.39 1.97
N ASP A 32 4.84 -3.34 1.43
CA ASP A 32 5.28 -2.18 0.62
C ASP A 32 4.42 -2.02 -0.64
N LEU A 33 4.16 -3.11 -1.37
CA LEU A 33 3.27 -3.15 -2.52
C LEU A 33 2.34 -4.37 -2.44
N VAL A 34 1.07 -4.16 -2.77
CA VAL A 34 0.11 -5.24 -2.96
C VAL A 34 -0.66 -5.01 -4.26
N GLY A 35 -0.75 -6.04 -5.09
CA GLY A 35 -1.44 -6.03 -6.35
C GLY A 35 -2.57 -7.04 -6.42
N THR A 36 -3.65 -6.69 -7.11
CA THR A 36 -4.74 -7.61 -7.47
C THR A 36 -4.83 -7.72 -8.98
N HIS A 37 -5.18 -8.90 -9.48
CA HIS A 37 -5.38 -9.15 -10.90
C HIS A 37 -6.68 -9.91 -11.10
N GLN A 38 -7.44 -9.58 -12.15
CA GLN A 38 -8.77 -10.18 -12.37
C GLN A 38 -8.74 -11.71 -12.55
N SER A 39 -7.70 -12.23 -13.21
CA SER A 39 -7.55 -13.67 -13.46
C SER A 39 -6.81 -14.42 -12.35
N ASP A 40 -6.34 -13.75 -11.30
CA ASP A 40 -5.56 -14.36 -10.23
C ASP A 40 -6.15 -14.06 -8.86
N PRO A 41 -6.69 -15.07 -8.15
CA PRO A 41 -7.26 -14.88 -6.81
C PRO A 41 -6.19 -14.64 -5.73
N GLU A 42 -4.91 -14.94 -6.03
CA GLU A 42 -3.79 -14.71 -5.12
C GLU A 42 -3.26 -13.29 -5.27
N PRO A 43 -3.30 -12.46 -4.21
CA PRO A 43 -2.73 -11.13 -4.29
C PRO A 43 -1.21 -11.21 -4.50
N LEU A 44 -0.70 -10.40 -5.41
CA LEU A 44 0.72 -10.13 -5.55
C LEU A 44 1.18 -9.31 -4.34
N ILE A 45 2.24 -9.75 -3.65
CA ILE A 45 2.87 -8.97 -2.57
C ILE A 45 4.35 -8.79 -2.91
N ILE A 46 4.84 -7.55 -2.79
CA ILE A 46 6.25 -7.22 -3.07
C ILE A 46 6.80 -6.42 -1.90
N GLU A 47 7.87 -6.92 -1.29
CA GLU A 47 8.67 -6.21 -0.30
C GLU A 47 9.90 -5.60 -0.97
N ILE A 48 10.21 -4.36 -0.63
CA ILE A 48 11.24 -3.55 -1.31
C ILE A 48 12.35 -3.19 -0.33
N LYS A 49 13.60 -3.38 -0.74
CA LYS A 49 14.79 -2.89 -0.06
C LYS A 49 15.80 -2.36 -1.06
N LYS A 50 16.60 -1.40 -0.64
CA LYS A 50 17.71 -0.90 -1.47
C LYS A 50 18.72 -2.01 -1.80
N THR A 51 19.00 -2.88 -0.82
CA THR A 51 19.97 -3.97 -0.95
C THR A 51 19.37 -5.27 -0.45
N PHE A 52 19.77 -6.38 -1.08
CA PHE A 52 19.38 -7.70 -0.61
C PHE A 52 20.02 -7.99 0.76
N ASN A 53 19.21 -8.26 1.74
CA ASN A 53 19.64 -8.54 3.11
C ASN A 53 18.68 -9.52 3.80
N LEU A 54 19.06 -10.01 4.99
CA LEU A 54 18.25 -10.98 5.76
C LEU A 54 16.88 -10.39 6.15
N ALA A 55 16.81 -9.10 6.49
CA ALA A 55 15.56 -8.47 6.89
C ALA A 55 14.51 -8.54 5.77
N LEU A 56 14.91 -8.30 4.51
CA LEU A 56 14.04 -8.44 3.34
C LEU A 56 13.52 -9.88 3.18
N ILE A 57 14.38 -10.88 3.37
CA ILE A 57 13.98 -12.30 3.29
C ILE A 57 12.96 -12.64 4.37
N LEU A 58 13.19 -12.20 5.61
CA LEU A 58 12.25 -12.44 6.72
C LEU A 58 10.90 -11.76 6.46
N GLN A 59 10.88 -10.55 5.91
CA GLN A 59 9.66 -9.88 5.47
C GLN A 59 8.94 -10.73 4.40
N GLY A 60 9.64 -11.14 3.35
CA GLY A 60 9.07 -12.01 2.32
C GLY A 60 8.44 -13.28 2.87
N LEU A 61 9.12 -13.99 3.77
CA LEU A 61 8.61 -15.19 4.43
C LEU A 61 7.37 -14.89 5.30
N GLU A 62 7.36 -13.76 6.01
CA GLU A 62 6.16 -13.34 6.75
C GLU A 62 4.98 -13.12 5.80
N ARG A 63 5.19 -12.49 4.64
CA ARG A 63 4.13 -12.23 3.64
C ARG A 63 3.59 -13.51 3.00
N GLN A 64 4.34 -14.59 2.97
CA GLN A 64 3.82 -15.91 2.54
C GLN A 64 2.68 -16.44 3.42
N THR A 65 2.48 -15.86 4.60
CA THR A 65 1.28 -16.12 5.41
C THR A 65 0.01 -15.49 4.82
N LEU A 66 0.15 -14.53 3.90
CA LEU A 66 -0.95 -13.78 3.28
C LEU A 66 -1.22 -14.23 1.85
N SER A 67 -0.18 -14.57 1.10
CA SER A 67 -0.24 -14.98 -0.30
C SER A 67 0.90 -15.94 -0.64
N SER A 68 0.69 -16.82 -1.62
CA SER A 68 1.77 -17.59 -2.24
C SER A 68 2.50 -16.83 -3.35
N ASN A 69 2.01 -15.65 -3.74
CA ASN A 69 2.56 -14.82 -4.82
C ASN A 69 3.39 -13.66 -4.24
N VAL A 70 4.52 -14.01 -3.58
CA VAL A 70 5.36 -13.05 -2.87
C VAL A 70 6.69 -12.87 -3.56
N TYR A 71 7.06 -11.61 -3.82
CA TYR A 71 8.35 -11.20 -4.36
C TYR A 71 9.12 -10.33 -3.36
N VAL A 72 10.43 -10.40 -3.46
CA VAL A 72 11.34 -9.42 -2.88
C VAL A 72 12.01 -8.64 -4.03
N ALA A 73 12.15 -7.33 -3.84
CA ALA A 73 12.65 -6.43 -4.88
C ALA A 73 13.81 -5.59 -4.37
N VAL A 74 14.88 -5.48 -5.17
CA VAL A 74 16.08 -4.74 -4.82
C VAL A 74 16.67 -3.98 -5.99
N GLU A 75 17.51 -2.99 -5.69
CA GLU A 75 18.34 -2.32 -6.70
C GLU A 75 19.40 -3.27 -7.24
N ARG A 76 19.57 -3.30 -8.57
CA ARG A 76 20.72 -3.91 -9.24
C ARG A 76 21.75 -2.83 -9.58
N ASN A 77 22.63 -2.55 -8.63
CA ASN A 77 23.66 -1.55 -8.81
C ASN A 77 24.84 -2.12 -9.64
N ARG A 78 24.98 -1.66 -10.87
CA ARG A 78 26.02 -2.13 -11.81
C ARG A 78 27.44 -1.75 -11.42
N ALA A 79 27.62 -0.72 -10.60
CA ALA A 79 28.93 -0.27 -10.13
C ALA A 79 29.52 -1.17 -9.02
N LYS A 80 28.67 -1.98 -8.35
CA LYS A 80 29.07 -2.86 -7.23
C LYS A 80 29.26 -4.33 -7.67
N LYS A 81 29.97 -4.56 -8.78
CA LYS A 81 30.27 -5.92 -9.24
C LYS A 81 31.01 -6.72 -8.18
N GLY A 82 30.59 -7.98 -7.97
CA GLY A 82 31.22 -8.90 -7.02
C GLY A 82 30.85 -8.69 -5.56
N ALA A 83 30.07 -7.69 -5.22
CA ALA A 83 29.54 -7.54 -3.85
C ALA A 83 28.66 -8.72 -3.47
N HIS A 84 28.70 -9.14 -2.20
CA HIS A 84 27.96 -10.32 -1.71
C HIS A 84 26.46 -10.25 -2.04
N ASN A 85 25.85 -9.10 -1.88
CA ASN A 85 24.45 -8.83 -2.19
C ASN A 85 24.16 -8.62 -3.68
N GLN A 86 25.09 -8.91 -4.55
CA GLN A 86 24.99 -8.84 -6.02
C GLN A 86 25.42 -10.17 -6.69
N ARG A 87 25.53 -11.24 -5.94
CA ARG A 87 25.78 -12.59 -6.42
C ARG A 87 24.48 -13.23 -6.88
N TRP A 88 23.96 -12.74 -8.02
CA TRP A 88 22.60 -12.97 -8.49
C TRP A 88 22.22 -14.44 -8.64
N SER A 89 23.13 -15.30 -9.14
CA SER A 89 22.88 -16.74 -9.26
C SER A 89 22.56 -17.40 -7.91
N GLU A 90 23.28 -17.02 -6.86
CA GLU A 90 23.09 -17.56 -5.52
C GLU A 90 21.83 -16.98 -4.86
N LEU A 91 21.54 -15.67 -5.09
CA LEU A 91 20.33 -15.05 -4.60
C LEU A 91 19.08 -15.63 -5.27
N ILE A 92 19.12 -15.92 -6.56
CA ILE A 92 18.06 -16.62 -7.28
C ILE A 92 17.81 -18.00 -6.65
N GLN A 93 18.88 -18.81 -6.47
CA GLN A 93 18.74 -20.12 -5.84
C GLN A 93 18.18 -20.04 -4.43
N LEU A 94 18.60 -19.05 -3.63
CA LEU A 94 18.06 -18.82 -2.28
C LEU A 94 16.57 -18.50 -2.35
N CYS A 95 16.16 -17.55 -3.18
CA CYS A 95 14.75 -17.18 -3.34
C CYS A 95 13.90 -18.35 -3.80
N GLN A 96 14.39 -19.14 -4.78
CA GLN A 96 13.69 -20.34 -5.26
C GLN A 96 13.48 -21.38 -4.16
N ARG A 97 14.52 -21.67 -3.34
CA ARG A 97 14.40 -22.58 -2.18
C ARG A 97 13.41 -22.09 -1.15
N LEU A 98 13.28 -20.77 -0.97
CA LEU A 98 12.34 -20.13 -0.08
C LEU A 98 10.96 -19.89 -0.71
N GLN A 99 10.76 -20.33 -1.98
CA GLN A 99 9.53 -20.11 -2.75
C GLN A 99 9.17 -18.63 -2.92
N LEU A 100 10.18 -17.74 -2.90
CA LEU A 100 10.03 -16.32 -3.15
C LEU A 100 10.41 -15.97 -4.59
N GLY A 101 9.71 -14.98 -5.16
CA GLY A 101 10.17 -14.34 -6.38
C GLY A 101 11.26 -13.30 -6.09
N LEU A 102 12.09 -13.02 -7.07
CA LEU A 102 13.14 -12.00 -6.99
C LEU A 102 13.03 -11.03 -8.14
N ILE A 103 12.90 -9.74 -7.81
CA ILE A 103 12.86 -8.64 -8.76
C ILE A 103 14.10 -7.77 -8.57
N THR A 104 14.67 -7.30 -9.67
CA THR A 104 15.72 -6.27 -9.64
C THR A 104 15.31 -5.06 -10.44
N VAL A 105 15.71 -3.87 -9.96
CA VAL A 105 15.56 -2.61 -10.68
C VAL A 105 16.93 -2.01 -10.94
N THR A 106 17.24 -1.78 -12.20
CA THR A 106 18.48 -1.13 -12.63
C THR A 106 18.18 0.29 -13.07
N PHE A 107 18.85 1.27 -12.45
CA PHE A 107 18.73 2.69 -12.81
C PHE A 107 19.85 3.11 -13.76
N TYR A 108 19.48 3.92 -14.75
CA TYR A 108 20.37 4.49 -15.74
C TYR A 108 20.37 6.02 -15.63
N GLN A 109 21.37 6.68 -16.20
CA GLN A 109 21.42 8.15 -16.24
C GLN A 109 20.49 8.74 -17.31
N THR A 110 20.34 8.07 -18.44
CA THR A 110 19.68 8.59 -19.64
C THR A 110 18.51 7.75 -20.12
N LYS A 111 18.19 6.63 -19.45
CA LYS A 111 17.13 5.70 -19.83
C LYS A 111 16.21 5.44 -18.65
N SER A 112 14.98 5.06 -18.95
CA SER A 112 14.05 4.59 -17.93
C SER A 112 14.60 3.42 -17.13
N PRO A 113 14.24 3.28 -15.86
CA PRO A 113 14.64 2.14 -15.04
C PRO A 113 14.20 0.83 -15.67
N LEU A 114 15.10 -0.18 -15.63
CA LEU A 114 14.80 -1.53 -16.09
C LEU A 114 14.40 -2.39 -14.90
N VAL A 115 13.19 -2.96 -14.95
CA VAL A 115 12.70 -3.94 -13.99
C VAL A 115 12.85 -5.33 -14.59
N GLU A 116 13.50 -6.24 -13.86
CA GLU A 116 13.74 -7.63 -14.28
C GLU A 116 13.22 -8.58 -13.18
N VAL A 117 12.37 -9.54 -13.56
CA VAL A 117 11.99 -10.66 -12.69
C VAL A 117 13.02 -11.76 -12.89
N LEU A 118 13.87 -11.99 -11.90
CA LEU A 118 14.96 -12.98 -11.97
C LEU A 118 14.47 -14.40 -11.67
N CYS A 119 13.48 -14.55 -10.79
CA CYS A 119 12.72 -15.78 -10.58
C CYS A 119 11.31 -15.47 -10.07
N THR A 120 10.40 -16.38 -10.36
CA THR A 120 9.00 -16.31 -9.89
C THR A 120 8.82 -17.16 -8.63
N PRO A 121 7.87 -16.81 -7.74
CA PRO A 121 7.57 -17.64 -6.59
C PRO A 121 6.97 -18.98 -7.02
N VAL A 122 7.26 -20.03 -6.28
CA VAL A 122 6.60 -21.32 -6.46
C VAL A 122 5.26 -21.25 -5.74
N ARG A 123 4.17 -21.22 -6.49
CA ARG A 123 2.82 -21.19 -5.94
C ARG A 123 2.45 -22.54 -5.36
N SER A 124 2.20 -22.61 -4.07
CA SER A 124 1.70 -23.81 -3.42
C SER A 124 0.18 -23.89 -3.59
N ASN A 125 -0.31 -24.99 -4.19
CA ASN A 125 -1.74 -25.30 -4.22
C ASN A 125 -2.28 -25.81 -2.87
N ALA A 126 -1.43 -25.88 -1.84
CA ALA A 126 -1.84 -26.29 -0.52
C ALA A 126 -2.77 -25.22 0.11
N PRO A 127 -3.94 -25.60 0.62
CA PRO A 127 -4.81 -24.65 1.30
C PRO A 127 -4.06 -24.03 2.49
N ILE A 128 -4.18 -22.72 2.64
CA ILE A 128 -3.60 -21.98 3.76
C ILE A 128 -4.35 -22.42 5.03
N SER A 129 -3.83 -23.42 5.71
CA SER A 129 -4.52 -24.25 6.69
C SER A 129 -4.53 -23.70 8.12
N SER A 130 -4.59 -22.38 8.35
CA SER A 130 -4.81 -21.89 9.71
C SER A 130 -5.91 -20.82 9.77
N PRO A 131 -6.84 -20.92 10.75
CA PRO A 131 -7.90 -19.91 10.94
C PRO A 131 -7.36 -18.49 11.11
N ARG A 132 -6.19 -18.33 11.73
CA ARG A 132 -5.52 -17.03 11.91
C ARG A 132 -4.98 -16.45 10.60
N LYS A 133 -4.51 -17.30 9.67
CA LYS A 133 -4.03 -16.89 8.34
C LYS A 133 -5.20 -16.39 7.48
N GLY A 134 -6.33 -17.10 7.49
CA GLY A 134 -7.55 -16.68 6.79
C GLY A 134 -8.04 -15.30 7.24
N SER A 135 -8.00 -15.00 8.55
CA SER A 135 -8.38 -13.68 9.06
C SER A 135 -7.45 -12.56 8.62
N LYS A 136 -6.12 -12.78 8.56
CA LYS A 136 -5.16 -11.79 8.07
C LYS A 136 -5.35 -11.50 6.58
N ARG A 137 -5.53 -12.55 5.78
CA ARG A 137 -5.79 -12.45 4.34
C ARG A 137 -7.11 -11.72 4.06
N ALA A 138 -8.19 -12.06 4.77
CA ALA A 138 -9.49 -11.38 4.63
C ALA A 138 -9.38 -9.88 4.95
N ARG A 139 -8.61 -9.50 5.99
CA ARG A 139 -8.36 -8.09 6.31
C ARG A 139 -7.54 -7.38 5.25
N LEU A 140 -6.56 -8.05 4.64
CA LEU A 140 -5.79 -7.49 3.52
C LEU A 140 -6.71 -7.23 2.32
N ALA A 141 -7.50 -8.22 1.93
CA ALA A 141 -8.45 -8.10 0.83
C ALA A 141 -9.49 -6.98 1.07
N LYS A 142 -9.99 -6.89 2.31
CA LYS A 142 -10.91 -5.82 2.70
C LYS A 142 -10.28 -4.44 2.58
N GLU A 143 -9.07 -4.25 3.10
CA GLU A 143 -8.36 -2.96 3.02
C GLU A 143 -8.10 -2.56 1.56
N LEU A 144 -7.71 -3.53 0.70
CA LEU A 144 -7.54 -3.29 -0.73
C LEU A 144 -8.83 -2.85 -1.42
N ALA A 145 -9.93 -3.57 -1.17
CA ALA A 145 -11.22 -3.27 -1.76
C ALA A 145 -11.81 -1.94 -1.29
N GLU A 146 -11.53 -1.54 -0.04
CA GLU A 146 -12.09 -0.32 0.55
C GLU A 146 -11.31 0.96 0.24
N ARG A 147 -10.07 0.89 -0.23
CA ARG A 147 -9.33 2.05 -0.71
C ARG A 147 -9.75 2.40 -2.12
N SER A 148 -10.12 3.67 -2.37
CA SER A 148 -10.47 4.13 -3.71
C SER A 148 -9.25 4.43 -4.57
N GLY A 149 -8.09 4.75 -3.95
CA GLY A 149 -6.89 5.12 -4.68
C GLY A 149 -5.59 4.70 -3.98
N ASP A 150 -4.48 4.88 -4.68
CA ASP A 150 -3.13 4.69 -4.16
C ASP A 150 -2.53 6.04 -3.74
N TYR A 151 -2.76 6.39 -2.48
CA TYR A 151 -2.38 7.69 -1.91
C TYR A 151 -1.06 7.66 -1.14
N ASN A 152 -0.49 6.47 -0.91
CA ASN A 152 0.75 6.32 -0.18
C ASN A 152 1.93 6.14 -1.13
N LEU A 153 3.11 6.60 -0.70
CA LEU A 153 4.36 6.33 -1.39
C LEU A 153 5.09 5.20 -0.66
N GLY A 154 5.26 4.05 -1.33
CA GLY A 154 5.95 2.90 -0.76
C GLY A 154 7.37 3.24 -0.34
N GLY A 155 7.82 2.68 0.78
CA GLY A 155 9.14 2.93 1.37
C GLY A 155 9.30 4.29 2.05
N SER A 156 8.21 5.04 2.27
CA SER A 156 8.26 6.29 3.06
C SER A 156 8.18 5.98 4.55
N THR A 157 9.01 6.65 5.36
CA THR A 157 9.01 6.54 6.81
C THR A 157 8.58 7.85 7.45
N GLY A 158 7.85 7.78 8.56
CA GLY A 158 7.44 8.97 9.32
C GLY A 158 6.27 9.77 8.74
N VAL A 159 5.70 9.37 7.61
CA VAL A 159 4.50 9.99 7.02
C VAL A 159 3.26 9.18 7.43
N PRO A 160 2.20 9.83 7.96
CA PRO A 160 0.98 9.12 8.32
C PRO A 160 0.32 8.47 7.11
N LEU A 161 0.14 7.15 7.16
CA LEU A 161 -0.46 6.38 6.06
C LEU A 161 -1.94 6.74 5.85
N ILE A 162 -2.35 6.79 4.59
CA ILE A 162 -3.75 6.89 4.19
C ILE A 162 -4.34 5.48 4.13
N THR A 163 -4.94 5.08 5.22
CA THR A 163 -5.72 3.83 5.29
C THR A 163 -7.12 4.05 4.73
N ALA A 164 -7.85 2.98 4.42
CA ALA A 164 -9.24 3.05 4.01
C ALA A 164 -10.12 3.83 5.01
N TYR A 165 -9.85 3.71 6.31
CA TYR A 165 -10.56 4.48 7.34
C TYR A 165 -10.20 5.97 7.30
N ARG A 166 -8.90 6.31 7.17
CA ARG A 166 -8.47 7.72 7.07
C ARG A 166 -9.02 8.38 5.82
N GLU A 167 -9.02 7.70 4.70
CA GLU A 167 -9.64 8.18 3.46
C GLU A 167 -11.12 8.50 3.66
N LYS A 168 -11.89 7.57 4.24
CA LYS A 168 -13.31 7.78 4.55
C LYS A 168 -13.52 8.95 5.51
N ALA A 169 -12.69 9.07 6.54
CA ALA A 169 -12.76 10.19 7.49
C ALA A 169 -12.46 11.54 6.83
N LEU A 170 -11.50 11.60 5.89
CA LEU A 170 -11.20 12.80 5.10
C LEU A 170 -12.37 13.17 4.16
N ARG A 171 -13.02 12.19 3.53
CA ARG A 171 -14.23 12.43 2.72
C ARG A 171 -15.36 13.02 3.54
N VAL A 172 -15.60 12.49 4.74
CA VAL A 172 -16.62 13.02 5.66
C VAL A 172 -16.24 14.42 6.15
N ALA A 173 -14.99 14.65 6.52
CA ALA A 173 -14.50 15.97 6.94
C ALA A 173 -14.60 17.00 5.81
N HIS A 174 -14.24 16.62 4.60
CA HIS A 174 -14.35 17.51 3.42
C HIS A 174 -15.82 17.86 3.11
N ALA A 175 -16.72 16.88 3.15
CA ALA A 175 -18.15 17.09 2.93
C ALA A 175 -18.81 17.94 4.02
N LEU A 176 -18.30 17.87 5.26
CA LEU A 176 -18.73 18.73 6.36
C LEU A 176 -18.26 20.17 6.16
N GLY A 177 -17.00 20.37 5.70
CA GLY A 177 -16.44 21.68 5.42
C GLY A 177 -16.51 22.64 6.60
N ASP A 178 -16.77 23.93 6.34
CA ASP A 178 -16.96 24.97 7.34
C ASP A 178 -18.45 25.12 7.77
N GLN A 179 -19.31 24.23 7.31
CA GLN A 179 -20.74 24.30 7.65
C GLN A 179 -20.95 23.96 9.12
N GLU A 180 -21.74 24.78 9.78
CA GLU A 180 -22.21 24.49 11.13
C GLU A 180 -23.45 23.60 11.07
N ALA A 181 -23.42 22.49 11.84
CA ALA A 181 -24.61 21.68 12.13
C ALA A 181 -25.20 20.84 10.97
N ILE A 182 -24.38 20.04 10.29
CA ILE A 182 -24.89 19.05 9.31
C ILE A 182 -25.26 17.73 10.00
N SER A 183 -26.36 17.10 9.52
CA SER A 183 -26.78 15.80 10.01
C SER A 183 -25.94 14.65 9.44
N PRO A 184 -25.75 13.52 10.18
CA PRO A 184 -25.06 12.35 9.65
C PRO A 184 -25.70 11.75 8.40
N ALA A 185 -27.01 11.90 8.24
CA ALA A 185 -27.73 11.43 7.05
C ALA A 185 -27.34 12.23 5.80
N THR A 186 -27.29 13.56 5.92
CA THR A 186 -26.84 14.45 4.86
C THR A 186 -25.38 14.18 4.50
N LEU A 187 -24.50 14.03 5.52
CA LEU A 187 -23.09 13.74 5.31
C LEU A 187 -22.84 12.38 4.65
N ARG A 188 -23.65 11.37 4.96
CA ARG A 188 -23.58 10.08 4.25
C ARG A 188 -23.82 10.24 2.76
N GLN A 189 -24.76 11.09 2.38
CA GLN A 189 -25.09 11.33 0.97
C GLN A 189 -24.01 12.18 0.27
N SER A 190 -23.60 13.29 0.89
CA SER A 190 -22.64 14.24 0.29
C SER A 190 -21.22 13.71 0.25
N SER A 191 -20.77 12.90 1.23
CA SER A 191 -19.45 12.29 1.27
C SER A 191 -19.36 10.98 0.49
N GLY A 192 -20.49 10.34 0.15
CA GLY A 192 -20.52 9.00 -0.42
C GLY A 192 -20.05 7.90 0.57
N VAL A 193 -19.96 8.22 1.88
CA VAL A 193 -19.47 7.28 2.91
C VAL A 193 -20.63 6.74 3.74
N PRO A 194 -21.05 5.46 3.56
CA PRO A 194 -22.18 4.87 4.30
C PRO A 194 -22.01 4.91 5.82
N LEU A 195 -20.76 4.86 6.30
CA LEU A 195 -20.39 4.83 7.72
C LEU A 195 -20.10 6.23 8.32
N ALA A 196 -20.51 7.33 7.67
CA ALA A 196 -20.22 8.70 8.11
C ALA A 196 -20.60 8.93 9.59
N ALA A 197 -21.79 8.49 10.02
CA ALA A 197 -22.22 8.60 11.41
C ALA A 197 -21.28 7.90 12.40
N SER A 198 -20.88 6.68 12.10
CA SER A 198 -19.96 5.90 12.94
C SER A 198 -18.58 6.55 13.01
N ILE A 199 -18.06 7.07 11.89
CA ILE A 199 -16.77 7.76 11.82
C ILE A 199 -16.77 9.01 12.71
N MET A 200 -17.83 9.83 12.65
CA MET A 200 -17.96 11.02 13.50
C MET A 200 -18.11 10.69 14.99
N GLN A 201 -18.84 9.61 15.32
CA GLN A 201 -19.02 9.17 16.71
C GLN A 201 -17.73 8.58 17.28
N GLN A 202 -17.03 7.70 16.55
CA GLN A 202 -15.76 7.10 16.99
C GLN A 202 -14.63 8.12 17.06
N ASN A 203 -14.62 9.05 16.11
CA ASN A 203 -13.75 10.23 16.08
C ASN A 203 -12.27 9.93 16.41
N TYR A 204 -11.69 8.86 15.89
CA TYR A 204 -10.32 8.40 16.20
C TYR A 204 -9.23 9.47 16.00
N TYR A 205 -9.48 10.42 15.10
CA TYR A 205 -8.54 11.50 14.81
C TYR A 205 -8.84 12.81 15.53
N GLY A 206 -9.96 12.90 16.28
CA GLY A 206 -10.39 14.13 16.93
C GLY A 206 -10.82 15.25 15.97
N TRP A 207 -11.22 14.91 14.73
CA TRP A 207 -11.56 15.89 13.71
C TRP A 207 -12.98 16.43 13.80
N PHE A 208 -13.86 15.74 14.53
CA PHE A 208 -15.27 16.05 14.62
C PHE A 208 -15.66 16.42 16.04
N GLU A 209 -16.54 17.40 16.18
CA GLU A 209 -17.13 17.79 17.45
C GLU A 209 -18.65 17.75 17.33
N ARG A 210 -19.29 17.10 18.29
CA ARG A 210 -20.76 17.09 18.38
C ARG A 210 -21.23 18.33 19.11
N ILE A 211 -21.99 19.22 18.45
CA ILE A 211 -22.52 20.46 19.01
C ILE A 211 -23.93 20.31 19.54
N ALA A 212 -24.76 19.43 18.94
CA ALA A 212 -26.10 19.08 19.39
C ALA A 212 -26.46 17.65 19.00
N ARG A 213 -27.65 17.17 19.35
CA ARG A 213 -28.11 15.83 18.93
C ARG A 213 -28.17 15.74 17.41
N GLY A 214 -27.31 14.89 16.83
CA GLY A 214 -27.23 14.68 15.38
C GLY A 214 -26.62 15.85 14.60
N GLN A 215 -25.89 16.75 15.25
CA GLN A 215 -25.22 17.88 14.62
C GLN A 215 -23.74 17.90 14.95
N TYR A 216 -22.91 18.02 13.92
CA TYR A 216 -21.45 17.96 14.02
C TYR A 216 -20.81 19.13 13.31
N ARG A 217 -19.63 19.53 13.79
CA ARG A 217 -18.72 20.47 13.11
C ARG A 217 -17.29 19.95 13.12
N LEU A 218 -16.43 20.55 12.30
CA LEU A 218 -15.00 20.28 12.36
C LEU A 218 -14.35 20.97 13.56
N THR A 219 -13.45 20.24 14.22
CA THR A 219 -12.52 20.82 15.19
C THR A 219 -11.41 21.59 14.48
N ALA A 220 -10.59 22.33 15.24
CA ALA A 220 -9.38 22.97 14.70
C ALA A 220 -8.43 21.93 14.05
N SER A 221 -8.28 20.74 14.67
CA SER A 221 -7.49 19.64 14.10
C SER A 221 -8.13 19.05 12.84
N GLY A 222 -9.45 19.01 12.74
CA GLY A 222 -10.15 18.60 11.52
C GLY A 222 -9.93 19.57 10.36
N LYS A 223 -9.99 20.88 10.64
CA LYS A 223 -9.67 21.91 9.63
C LYS A 223 -8.19 21.87 9.20
N GLN A 224 -7.29 21.62 10.16
CA GLN A 224 -5.88 21.43 9.83
C GLN A 224 -5.66 20.19 8.96
N ALA A 225 -6.31 19.07 9.26
CA ALA A 225 -6.22 17.87 8.46
C ALA A 225 -6.69 18.09 7.02
N LEU A 226 -7.73 18.88 6.78
CA LEU A 226 -8.14 19.22 5.40
C LEU A 226 -7.04 19.95 4.61
N ARG A 227 -6.27 20.81 5.26
CA ARG A 227 -5.10 21.49 4.65
C ARG A 227 -3.95 20.51 4.40
N ASP A 228 -3.60 19.71 5.40
CA ASP A 228 -2.47 18.78 5.34
C ASP A 228 -2.67 17.70 4.25
N TYR A 229 -3.91 17.28 4.03
CA TYR A 229 -4.29 16.25 3.06
C TYR A 229 -4.98 16.81 1.80
N GLU A 230 -4.85 18.11 1.52
CA GLU A 230 -5.48 18.75 0.36
C GLU A 230 -5.16 18.05 -0.97
N HIS A 231 -3.90 17.63 -1.15
CA HIS A 231 -3.43 16.89 -2.32
C HIS A 231 -4.12 15.53 -2.53
N ILE A 232 -4.72 14.95 -1.46
CA ILE A 232 -5.50 13.72 -1.52
C ILE A 232 -6.96 14.04 -1.81
N ILE A 233 -7.49 15.07 -1.14
CA ILE A 233 -8.88 15.50 -1.28
C ILE A 233 -9.19 15.90 -2.73
N GLN A 234 -8.26 16.57 -3.40
CA GLN A 234 -8.38 16.95 -4.82
C GLN A 234 -8.56 15.74 -5.76
N ARG A 235 -8.17 14.54 -5.34
CA ARG A 235 -8.33 13.31 -6.12
C ARG A 235 -9.65 12.58 -5.88
N PHE A 236 -10.44 12.97 -4.89
CA PHE A 236 -11.71 12.30 -4.56
C PHE A 236 -12.78 12.37 -5.66
N GLY A 237 -12.68 13.30 -6.59
CA GLY A 237 -13.62 13.46 -7.71
C GLY A 237 -13.11 12.98 -9.07
N GLN A 238 -11.90 12.38 -9.13
CA GLN A 238 -11.23 11.99 -10.38
C GLN A 238 -11.24 10.48 -10.66
N LEU A 239 -11.98 9.69 -9.87
CA LEU A 239 -12.11 8.23 -9.98
C LEU A 239 -13.51 7.84 -10.42
#